data_b0e6de78488c1037b4f15aeadf3fd1d9
#
_entry.id   b0e6de78488c1037b4f15aeadf3fd1d9
#
_cell.length_a   1.000
_cell.length_b   1.000
_cell.length_c   1.000
_cell.angle_alpha   90.00
_cell.angle_beta   90.00
_cell.angle_gamma   90.00
#
_symmetry.space_group_name_H-M   'P 1'
#
loop_
_entity.id
_entity.type
_entity.pdbx_description
1 polymer ?
#
loop_
_entity_poly.entity_id
_entity_poly.type
_entity_poly.pdbx_seq_one_letter_code
_entity_poly.pdbx_strand_id
1 'polypeptide(L)'
;MSENVKNVNSAEKDLTAEIKNLVVEFRTDYGTVQALNGLDLEIERGKTLGLVGETGAGKTTTGLSLLRLIPNPPGVIVDGSIKLDGKDILKMTDKEMQAIRGKAVAMIFQDPMTSLDPVMTVEEQIAEVIKLHEKDVDATQRAREMLELVGIPGSRGSEYPHQFSGGMKQRVVIAMALACNPELLIADEPTTALDVTIQAQVLEMMKQLRDKYNTSMLMITHDLGIVAEICDKVSVVYAGRVIEHGTLEDIFKNTRHPYTEGLFNSLPNLENRQAELKPIKGLMPDPSNLPKGCAFCPRCDYAMEICKTQKPGRVYRNDTHYVECHLYNKDNIHEGKVNIR
;
A
#
# COMPACT_ATOMS: atom_id res chain seq x y z
N MET A 1 3.51 12.98 44.75
CA MET A 1 4.63 12.26 44.11
C MET A 1 4.36 12.21 42.62
N SER A 2 5.08 13.03 41.89
CA SER A 2 4.94 13.23 40.45
C SER A 2 5.63 12.08 39.72
N GLU A 3 4.87 11.21 39.07
CA GLU A 3 5.43 10.18 38.19
C GLU A 3 5.89 10.80 36.87
N ASN A 4 7.18 10.70 36.67
CA ASN A 4 7.88 11.06 35.44
C ASN A 4 7.32 10.24 34.26
N VAL A 5 6.61 10.90 33.37
CA VAL A 5 6.42 10.41 31.99
C VAL A 5 7.80 10.46 31.34
N LYS A 6 8.46 9.33 31.22
CA LYS A 6 9.69 9.22 30.43
C LYS A 6 9.34 9.53 28.97
N ASN A 7 9.80 10.67 28.49
CA ASN A 7 9.98 10.94 27.08
C ASN A 7 10.90 9.83 26.53
N VAL A 8 10.32 8.89 25.81
CA VAL A 8 11.05 7.94 24.99
C VAL A 8 11.66 8.80 23.87
N ASN A 9 12.98 8.93 23.87
CA ASN A 9 13.74 9.49 22.76
C ASN A 9 13.36 8.69 21.51
N SER A 10 12.49 9.21 20.68
CA SER A 10 12.26 8.69 19.33
C SER A 10 13.53 8.96 18.55
N ALA A 11 14.35 7.95 18.33
CA ALA A 11 15.32 8.02 17.25
C ALA A 11 14.54 8.46 16.00
N GLU A 12 15.01 9.54 15.37
CA GLU A 12 14.36 10.09 14.17
C GLU A 12 14.33 8.98 13.12
N LYS A 13 13.14 8.45 12.82
CA LYS A 13 12.98 7.37 11.84
C LYS A 13 13.36 7.92 10.47
N ASP A 14 14.23 7.21 9.76
CA ASP A 14 14.55 7.54 8.37
C ASP A 14 13.39 7.10 7.47
N LEU A 15 12.50 8.05 7.13
CA LEU A 15 11.28 7.82 6.38
C LEU A 15 11.43 8.33 4.94
N THR A 16 11.13 7.47 3.98
CA THR A 16 10.96 7.88 2.57
C THR A 16 9.64 8.59 2.36
N ALA A 17 8.55 8.11 3.01
CA ALA A 17 7.25 8.77 2.95
C ALA A 17 6.54 8.78 4.30
N GLU A 18 5.82 9.87 4.58
CA GLU A 18 4.99 10.04 5.77
C GLU A 18 3.63 10.62 5.34
N ILE A 19 2.56 9.96 5.73
CA ILE A 19 1.19 10.46 5.59
C ILE A 19 0.62 10.68 6.98
N LYS A 20 0.04 11.85 7.24
CA LYS A 20 -0.62 12.17 8.52
C LYS A 20 -2.03 12.67 8.30
N ASN A 21 -2.98 12.03 8.98
CA ASN A 21 -4.40 12.39 9.03
C ASN A 21 -5.01 12.65 7.65
N LEU A 22 -4.65 11.85 6.64
CA LEU A 22 -5.07 12.10 5.26
C LEU A 22 -6.56 11.81 5.08
N VAL A 23 -7.29 12.81 4.58
CA VAL A 23 -8.71 12.73 4.25
C VAL A 23 -8.90 12.99 2.76
N VAL A 24 -9.51 12.02 2.07
CA VAL A 24 -9.82 12.11 0.64
C VAL A 24 -11.29 11.81 0.41
N GLU A 25 -11.96 12.70 -0.29
CA GLU A 25 -13.36 12.59 -0.67
C GLU A 25 -13.51 12.56 -2.19
N PHE A 26 -14.48 11.80 -2.67
CA PHE A 26 -14.98 11.88 -4.04
C PHE A 26 -16.38 12.48 -4.01
N ARG A 27 -16.52 13.69 -4.59
CA ARG A 27 -17.77 14.47 -4.61
C ARG A 27 -18.48 14.26 -5.93
N THR A 28 -19.53 13.45 -5.90
CA THR A 28 -20.34 13.11 -7.08
C THR A 28 -21.74 13.69 -6.97
N ASP A 29 -22.50 13.68 -8.06
CA ASP A 29 -23.90 14.09 -8.08
C ASP A 29 -24.80 13.26 -7.13
N TYR A 30 -24.36 12.05 -6.78
CA TYR A 30 -25.08 11.13 -5.89
C TYR A 30 -24.66 11.25 -4.42
N GLY A 31 -23.66 12.08 -4.11
CA GLY A 31 -23.18 12.28 -2.74
C GLY A 31 -21.66 12.27 -2.62
N THR A 32 -21.18 12.42 -1.38
CA THR A 32 -19.76 12.45 -1.07
C THR A 32 -19.32 11.09 -0.53
N VAL A 33 -18.34 10.47 -1.18
CA VAL A 33 -17.73 9.21 -0.80
C VAL A 33 -16.43 9.49 -0.04
N GLN A 34 -16.33 9.05 1.21
CA GLN A 34 -15.13 9.20 2.05
C GLN A 34 -14.18 8.03 1.77
N ALA A 35 -13.24 8.22 0.85
CA ALA A 35 -12.29 7.16 0.48
C ALA A 35 -11.16 7.00 1.48
N LEU A 36 -10.63 8.11 2.02
CA LEU A 36 -9.70 8.10 3.16
C LEU A 36 -10.25 8.98 4.28
N ASN A 37 -10.12 8.50 5.52
CA ASN A 37 -10.86 9.03 6.66
C ASN A 37 -9.94 9.27 7.87
N GLY A 38 -8.85 10.01 7.65
CA GLY A 38 -7.79 10.25 8.63
C GLY A 38 -6.77 9.11 8.64
N LEU A 39 -6.22 8.77 7.47
CA LEU A 39 -5.23 7.71 7.31
C LEU A 39 -3.84 8.23 7.68
N ASP A 40 -3.14 7.50 8.55
CA ASP A 40 -1.71 7.68 8.84
C ASP A 40 -0.90 6.53 8.28
N LEU A 41 0.26 6.82 7.67
CA LEU A 41 1.15 5.82 7.11
C LEU A 41 2.60 6.30 7.16
N GLU A 42 3.53 5.42 7.52
CA GLU A 42 4.97 5.67 7.49
C GLU A 42 5.66 4.60 6.65
N ILE A 43 6.50 5.01 5.69
CA ILE A 43 7.30 4.10 4.86
C ILE A 43 8.77 4.35 5.17
N GLU A 44 9.42 3.38 5.79
CA GLU A 44 10.85 3.43 6.15
C GLU A 44 11.72 3.27 4.90
N ARG A 45 12.88 3.94 4.91
CA ARG A 45 13.81 3.90 3.79
C ARG A 45 14.33 2.48 3.54
N GLY A 46 14.29 2.05 2.26
CA GLY A 46 14.74 0.74 1.82
C GLY A 46 13.89 -0.43 2.34
N LYS A 47 12.70 -0.17 2.93
CA LYS A 47 11.79 -1.20 3.44
C LYS A 47 10.54 -1.34 2.59
N THR A 48 9.95 -2.53 2.63
CA THR A 48 8.65 -2.79 2.01
C THR A 48 7.55 -2.74 3.06
N LEU A 49 6.59 -1.82 2.87
CA LEU A 49 5.36 -1.75 3.64
C LEU A 49 4.22 -2.38 2.85
N GLY A 50 3.59 -3.42 3.39
CA GLY A 50 2.36 -3.99 2.87
C GLY A 50 1.14 -3.17 3.30
N LEU A 51 0.28 -2.79 2.36
CA LEU A 51 -0.99 -2.13 2.60
C LEU A 51 -2.12 -3.08 2.21
N VAL A 52 -2.77 -3.69 3.19
CA VAL A 52 -3.73 -4.79 2.99
C VAL A 52 -5.13 -4.41 3.45
N GLY A 53 -6.13 -5.02 2.83
CA GLY A 53 -7.55 -4.82 3.15
C GLY A 53 -8.46 -5.20 2.00
N GLU A 54 -9.78 -5.24 2.25
CA GLU A 54 -10.77 -5.54 1.22
C GLU A 54 -10.79 -4.49 0.10
N THR A 55 -11.38 -4.85 -1.05
CA THR A 55 -11.64 -3.91 -2.15
C THR A 55 -12.51 -2.75 -1.64
N GLY A 56 -12.14 -1.52 -2.00
CA GLY A 56 -12.84 -0.32 -1.51
C GLY A 56 -12.33 0.20 -0.15
N ALA A 57 -11.35 -0.45 0.50
CA ALA A 57 -10.80 0.03 1.77
C ALA A 57 -9.99 1.33 1.68
N GLY A 58 -9.65 1.83 0.47
CA GLY A 58 -8.87 3.06 0.26
C GLY A 58 -7.41 2.84 -0.14
N LYS A 59 -6.98 1.60 -0.40
CA LYS A 59 -5.58 1.25 -0.70
C LYS A 59 -5.03 1.98 -1.93
N THR A 60 -5.67 1.82 -3.09
CA THR A 60 -5.28 2.50 -4.35
C THR A 60 -5.35 4.02 -4.20
N THR A 61 -6.37 4.54 -3.50
CA THR A 61 -6.49 5.97 -3.22
C THR A 61 -5.29 6.49 -2.41
N THR A 62 -4.76 5.70 -1.47
CA THR A 62 -3.55 6.02 -0.72
C THR A 62 -2.33 6.13 -1.65
N GLY A 63 -2.14 5.14 -2.55
CA GLY A 63 -1.07 5.17 -3.56
C GLY A 63 -1.16 6.39 -4.49
N LEU A 64 -2.35 6.66 -5.03
CA LEU A 64 -2.59 7.82 -5.90
C LEU A 64 -2.37 9.15 -5.17
N SER A 65 -2.67 9.21 -3.88
CA SER A 65 -2.44 10.42 -3.07
C SER A 65 -0.96 10.76 -2.95
N LEU A 66 -0.08 9.77 -2.79
CA LEU A 66 1.38 9.93 -2.76
C LEU A 66 1.94 10.53 -4.06
N LEU A 67 1.23 10.35 -5.16
CA LEU A 67 1.57 10.92 -6.47
C LEU A 67 0.77 12.18 -6.82
N ARG A 68 -0.18 12.60 -5.98
CA ARG A 68 -1.18 13.63 -6.32
C ARG A 68 -1.87 13.32 -7.66
N LEU A 69 -2.24 12.06 -7.87
CA LEU A 69 -2.95 11.57 -9.06
C LEU A 69 -4.44 11.28 -8.78
N ILE A 70 -4.97 11.75 -7.66
CA ILE A 70 -6.42 11.70 -7.41
C ILE A 70 -7.12 12.53 -8.49
N PRO A 71 -8.04 11.93 -9.28
CA PRO A 71 -8.78 12.66 -10.31
C PRO A 71 -9.59 13.81 -9.68
N ASN A 72 -9.35 15.02 -10.10
CA ASN A 72 -10.07 16.20 -9.61
C ASN A 72 -10.63 17.01 -10.78
N PRO A 73 -11.96 17.08 -10.97
CA PRO A 73 -13.02 16.38 -10.22
C PRO A 73 -13.08 14.88 -10.52
N PRO A 74 -13.74 13.99 -9.70
CA PRO A 74 -14.56 14.31 -8.51
C PRO A 74 -13.77 14.24 -7.18
N GLY A 75 -12.49 13.81 -7.18
CA GLY A 75 -11.71 13.57 -5.97
C GLY A 75 -11.07 14.85 -5.41
N VAL A 76 -11.06 14.98 -4.08
CA VAL A 76 -10.47 16.13 -3.37
C VAL A 76 -9.73 15.62 -2.14
N ILE A 77 -8.47 16.06 -1.95
CA ILE A 77 -7.76 15.93 -0.68
C ILE A 77 -8.26 17.05 0.24
N VAL A 78 -8.96 16.68 1.32
CA VAL A 78 -9.66 17.63 2.20
C VAL A 78 -8.78 18.06 3.36
N ASP A 79 -8.02 17.14 3.93
CA ASP A 79 -7.18 17.37 5.10
C ASP A 79 -5.98 16.44 5.13
N GLY A 80 -5.01 16.74 5.99
CA GLY A 80 -3.81 15.96 6.21
C GLY A 80 -2.56 16.51 5.52
N SER A 81 -1.49 15.75 5.63
CA SER A 81 -0.21 16.07 5.00
C SER A 81 0.44 14.82 4.41
N ILE A 82 1.20 15.00 3.34
CA ILE A 82 1.98 13.94 2.71
C ILE A 82 3.38 14.47 2.51
N LYS A 83 4.37 13.79 3.10
CA LYS A 83 5.78 14.12 2.90
C LYS A 83 6.48 13.01 2.15
N LEU A 84 7.29 13.38 1.17
CA LEU A 84 8.26 12.53 0.49
C LEU A 84 9.65 13.10 0.78
N ASP A 85 10.53 12.29 1.35
CA ASP A 85 11.87 12.71 1.78
C ASP A 85 11.84 14.03 2.56
N GLY A 86 10.92 14.12 3.53
CA GLY A 86 10.68 15.31 4.37
C GLY A 86 9.96 16.49 3.70
N LYS A 87 9.76 16.48 2.38
CA LYS A 87 9.11 17.57 1.63
C LYS A 87 7.59 17.34 1.52
N ASP A 88 6.82 18.34 1.89
CA ASP A 88 5.34 18.31 1.79
C ASP A 88 4.89 18.45 0.33
N ILE A 89 4.46 17.33 -0.27
CA ILE A 89 4.05 17.30 -1.68
C ILE A 89 2.71 18.00 -1.94
N LEU A 90 1.88 18.19 -0.92
CA LEU A 90 0.61 18.89 -1.11
C LEU A 90 0.81 20.40 -1.35
N LYS A 91 1.97 20.94 -0.94
CA LYS A 91 2.36 22.34 -1.15
C LYS A 91 3.17 22.57 -2.42
N MET A 92 3.59 21.51 -3.10
CA MET A 92 4.36 21.60 -4.35
C MET A 92 3.50 22.10 -5.50
N THR A 93 4.10 22.85 -6.40
CA THR A 93 3.51 23.20 -7.70
C THR A 93 3.41 21.97 -8.61
N ASP A 94 2.59 22.04 -9.66
CA ASP A 94 2.47 20.92 -10.59
C ASP A 94 3.78 20.63 -11.32
N LYS A 95 4.59 21.66 -11.59
CA LYS A 95 5.92 21.50 -12.20
C LYS A 95 6.90 20.76 -11.28
N GLU A 96 6.87 21.02 -9.98
CA GLU A 96 7.67 20.27 -9.00
C GLU A 96 7.17 18.83 -8.89
N MET A 97 5.86 18.59 -8.91
CA MET A 97 5.29 17.25 -8.94
C MET A 97 5.68 16.47 -10.21
N GLN A 98 5.68 17.11 -11.37
CA GLN A 98 6.16 16.48 -12.63
C GLN A 98 7.64 16.06 -12.53
N ALA A 99 8.47 16.84 -11.85
CA ALA A 99 9.88 16.50 -11.68
C ALA A 99 10.13 15.30 -10.77
N ILE A 100 9.22 14.98 -9.83
CA ILE A 100 9.38 13.86 -8.90
C ILE A 100 8.66 12.59 -9.35
N ARG A 101 7.54 12.70 -10.09
CA ARG A 101 6.82 11.55 -10.66
C ARG A 101 7.70 10.82 -11.68
N GLY A 102 7.89 9.52 -11.51
CA GLY A 102 8.77 8.68 -12.34
C GLY A 102 10.25 8.73 -11.94
N LYS A 103 10.69 9.77 -11.20
CA LYS A 103 12.07 9.91 -10.73
C LYS A 103 12.24 9.58 -9.25
N ALA A 104 11.59 10.33 -8.36
CA ALA A 104 11.67 10.07 -6.91
C ALA A 104 10.60 9.07 -6.47
N VAL A 105 9.42 9.11 -7.06
CA VAL A 105 8.33 8.19 -6.78
C VAL A 105 7.74 7.65 -8.08
N ALA A 106 7.62 6.33 -8.17
CA ALA A 106 7.04 5.63 -9.32
C ALA A 106 5.90 4.71 -8.86
N MET A 107 5.00 4.37 -9.77
CA MET A 107 3.87 3.49 -9.49
C MET A 107 3.70 2.44 -10.59
N ILE A 108 3.50 1.20 -10.15
CA ILE A 108 3.00 0.10 -10.96
C ILE A 108 1.50 0.03 -10.71
N PHE A 109 0.69 0.24 -11.75
CA PHE A 109 -0.77 0.18 -11.68
C PHE A 109 -1.27 -1.27 -11.80
N GLN A 110 -2.49 -1.50 -11.31
CA GLN A 110 -3.12 -2.82 -11.19
C GLN A 110 -3.19 -3.61 -12.51
N ASP A 111 -3.34 -2.95 -13.66
CA ASP A 111 -3.46 -3.60 -14.96
C ASP A 111 -2.30 -3.26 -15.89
N PRO A 112 -1.36 -4.21 -16.13
CA PRO A 112 -0.24 -4.00 -17.04
C PRO A 112 -0.68 -3.89 -18.50
N MET A 113 -1.88 -4.42 -18.84
CA MET A 113 -2.38 -4.41 -20.22
C MET A 113 -2.78 -3.02 -20.67
N THR A 114 -3.29 -2.19 -19.75
CA THR A 114 -3.68 -0.80 -20.01
C THR A 114 -2.55 0.20 -19.76
N SER A 115 -1.45 -0.26 -19.12
CA SER A 115 -0.30 0.59 -18.79
C SER A 115 0.69 0.77 -19.93
N LEU A 116 0.64 -0.09 -20.97
CA LEU A 116 1.54 -0.02 -22.12
C LEU A 116 0.81 0.50 -23.37
N ASP A 117 1.45 1.44 -24.06
CA ASP A 117 0.96 1.94 -25.35
C ASP A 117 1.16 0.87 -26.44
N PRO A 118 0.07 0.37 -27.09
CA PRO A 118 0.16 -0.71 -28.05
C PRO A 118 0.85 -0.32 -29.37
N VAL A 119 1.02 0.97 -29.66
CA VAL A 119 1.63 1.48 -30.91
C VAL A 119 3.07 1.97 -30.73
N MET A 120 3.62 1.89 -29.51
CA MET A 120 5.04 2.15 -29.23
C MET A 120 5.77 0.85 -28.90
N THR A 121 7.05 0.75 -29.26
CA THR A 121 7.88 -0.37 -28.83
C THR A 121 8.16 -0.30 -27.33
N VAL A 122 8.47 -1.44 -26.69
CA VAL A 122 8.74 -1.44 -25.25
C VAL A 122 9.98 -0.66 -24.87
N GLU A 123 11.00 -0.62 -25.74
CA GLU A 123 12.20 0.20 -25.56
C GLU A 123 11.87 1.70 -25.60
N GLU A 124 11.04 2.14 -26.57
CA GLU A 124 10.64 3.54 -26.67
C GLU A 124 9.91 4.01 -25.43
N GLN A 125 9.01 3.21 -24.87
CA GLN A 125 8.26 3.56 -23.66
C GLN A 125 9.16 3.68 -22.43
N ILE A 126 10.11 2.75 -22.25
CA ILE A 126 11.09 2.84 -21.13
C ILE A 126 12.01 4.06 -21.36
N ALA A 127 12.50 4.25 -22.60
CA ALA A 127 13.39 5.36 -22.94
C ALA A 127 12.71 6.73 -22.78
N GLU A 128 11.40 6.82 -22.97
CA GLU A 128 10.64 8.06 -22.77
C GLU A 128 10.74 8.53 -21.31
N VAL A 129 10.52 7.63 -20.35
CA VAL A 129 10.64 7.93 -18.91
C VAL A 129 12.05 8.43 -18.57
N ILE A 130 13.09 7.78 -19.13
CA ILE A 130 14.49 8.17 -18.90
C ILE A 130 14.75 9.56 -19.47
N LYS A 131 14.35 9.84 -20.73
CA LYS A 131 14.54 11.14 -21.39
C LYS A 131 13.88 12.30 -20.66
N LEU A 132 12.74 12.05 -20.00
CA LEU A 132 12.04 13.07 -19.21
C LEU A 132 12.84 13.53 -17.99
N HIS A 133 13.65 12.63 -17.41
CA HIS A 133 14.29 12.87 -16.11
C HIS A 133 15.81 12.91 -16.14
N GLU A 134 16.46 12.28 -17.13
CA GLU A 134 17.92 12.12 -17.22
C GLU A 134 18.42 12.56 -18.61
N LYS A 135 18.98 13.78 -18.68
CA LYS A 135 19.36 14.40 -19.95
C LYS A 135 20.69 13.90 -20.51
N ASP A 136 21.58 13.42 -19.64
CA ASP A 136 22.96 13.07 -19.99
C ASP A 136 23.17 11.55 -20.14
N VAL A 137 22.07 10.77 -20.26
CA VAL A 137 22.09 9.31 -20.36
C VAL A 137 21.60 8.90 -21.76
N ASP A 138 22.26 7.90 -22.35
CA ASP A 138 21.72 7.20 -23.52
C ASP A 138 20.47 6.41 -23.11
N ALA A 139 19.30 7.03 -23.30
CA ALA A 139 18.03 6.47 -22.86
C ALA A 139 17.70 5.14 -23.55
N THR A 140 18.14 4.95 -24.80
CA THR A 140 17.91 3.70 -25.53
C THR A 140 18.76 2.57 -24.97
N GLN A 141 20.05 2.83 -24.74
CA GLN A 141 20.94 1.85 -24.10
C GLN A 141 20.47 1.51 -22.70
N ARG A 142 20.09 2.51 -21.91
CA ARG A 142 19.57 2.32 -20.55
C ARG A 142 18.26 1.53 -20.54
N ALA A 143 17.37 1.75 -21.50
CA ALA A 143 16.12 1.00 -21.63
C ALA A 143 16.39 -0.50 -21.87
N ARG A 144 17.38 -0.84 -22.72
CA ARG A 144 17.79 -2.23 -22.94
C ARG A 144 18.37 -2.87 -21.68
N GLU A 145 19.20 -2.15 -20.94
CA GLU A 145 19.74 -2.60 -19.66
C GLU A 145 18.61 -2.88 -18.64
N MET A 146 17.59 -2.02 -18.62
CA MET A 146 16.42 -2.25 -17.75
C MET A 146 15.60 -3.47 -18.17
N LEU A 147 15.45 -3.73 -19.46
CA LEU A 147 14.83 -4.97 -19.95
C LEU A 147 15.63 -6.20 -19.51
N GLU A 148 16.95 -6.18 -19.63
CA GLU A 148 17.82 -7.28 -19.16
C GLU A 148 17.71 -7.50 -17.65
N LEU A 149 17.62 -6.44 -16.85
CA LEU A 149 17.45 -6.50 -15.41
C LEU A 149 16.15 -7.22 -15.01
N VAL A 150 15.10 -7.08 -15.81
CA VAL A 150 13.82 -7.80 -15.57
C VAL A 150 13.75 -9.15 -16.30
N GLY A 151 14.87 -9.62 -16.86
CA GLY A 151 14.98 -10.92 -17.53
C GLY A 151 14.36 -10.99 -18.93
N ILE A 152 14.28 -9.85 -19.60
CA ILE A 152 13.89 -9.73 -21.02
C ILE A 152 15.14 -9.37 -21.83
N PRO A 153 15.54 -10.14 -22.85
CA PRO A 153 16.68 -9.79 -23.69
C PRO A 153 16.54 -8.38 -24.28
N GLY A 154 17.55 -7.53 -24.16
CA GLY A 154 17.54 -6.15 -24.67
C GLY A 154 17.27 -6.06 -26.17
N SER A 155 17.64 -7.12 -26.96
CA SER A 155 17.33 -7.23 -28.39
C SER A 155 15.83 -7.24 -28.73
N ARG A 156 14.98 -7.60 -27.74
CA ARG A 156 13.51 -7.59 -27.88
C ARG A 156 12.91 -6.21 -27.62
N GLY A 157 13.71 -5.21 -27.27
CA GLY A 157 13.24 -3.85 -27.02
C GLY A 157 12.49 -3.22 -28.20
N SER A 158 12.82 -3.60 -29.44
CA SER A 158 12.14 -3.15 -30.66
C SER A 158 10.78 -3.81 -30.93
N GLU A 159 10.35 -4.75 -30.08
CA GLU A 159 9.06 -5.40 -30.20
C GLU A 159 7.95 -4.57 -29.56
N TYR A 160 6.71 -4.79 -29.97
CA TYR A 160 5.51 -4.15 -29.46
C TYR A 160 4.87 -4.95 -28.32
N PRO A 161 4.10 -4.30 -27.44
CA PRO A 161 3.46 -4.97 -26.29
C PRO A 161 2.64 -6.21 -26.67
N HIS A 162 1.98 -6.24 -27.82
CA HIS A 162 1.16 -7.39 -28.25
C HIS A 162 1.99 -8.65 -28.52
N GLN A 163 3.32 -8.53 -28.69
CA GLN A 163 4.24 -9.65 -28.92
C GLN A 163 4.74 -10.28 -27.61
N PHE A 164 4.35 -9.73 -26.45
CA PHE A 164 4.75 -10.18 -25.13
C PHE A 164 3.60 -10.91 -24.41
N SER A 165 3.95 -11.93 -23.62
CA SER A 165 3.01 -12.56 -22.70
C SER A 165 2.63 -11.61 -21.56
N GLY A 166 1.55 -11.89 -20.81
CA GLY A 166 1.13 -11.07 -19.67
C GLY A 166 2.24 -10.84 -18.64
N GLY A 167 2.95 -11.91 -18.25
CA GLY A 167 4.09 -11.80 -17.34
C GLY A 167 5.28 -11.00 -17.89
N MET A 168 5.50 -11.04 -19.20
CA MET A 168 6.53 -10.21 -19.85
C MET A 168 6.12 -8.74 -19.89
N LYS A 169 4.85 -8.43 -20.18
CA LYS A 169 4.32 -7.06 -20.11
C LYS A 169 4.47 -6.49 -18.70
N GLN A 170 4.16 -7.29 -17.67
CA GLN A 170 4.35 -6.89 -16.28
C GLN A 170 5.82 -6.55 -15.99
N ARG A 171 6.75 -7.36 -16.45
CA ARG A 171 8.19 -7.09 -16.32
C ARG A 171 8.60 -5.79 -17.04
N VAL A 172 8.04 -5.50 -18.21
CA VAL A 172 8.26 -4.21 -18.91
C VAL A 172 7.76 -3.04 -18.07
N VAL A 173 6.55 -3.12 -17.50
CA VAL A 173 5.99 -2.07 -16.64
C VAL A 173 6.88 -1.85 -15.39
N ILE A 174 7.40 -2.94 -14.80
CA ILE A 174 8.35 -2.85 -13.68
C ILE A 174 9.66 -2.18 -14.13
N ALA A 175 10.18 -2.52 -15.32
CA ALA A 175 11.36 -1.88 -15.88
C ALA A 175 11.15 -0.37 -16.08
N MET A 176 9.99 0.04 -16.60
CA MET A 176 9.60 1.46 -16.73
C MET A 176 9.56 2.16 -15.37
N ALA A 177 8.92 1.55 -14.38
CA ALA A 177 8.78 2.14 -13.04
C ALA A 177 10.14 2.31 -12.33
N LEU A 178 11.10 1.42 -12.58
CA LEU A 178 12.43 1.44 -11.97
C LEU A 178 13.50 2.13 -12.83
N ALA A 179 13.18 2.61 -14.03
CA ALA A 179 14.14 3.13 -15.01
C ALA A 179 15.00 4.27 -14.47
N CYS A 180 14.44 5.15 -13.62
CA CYS A 180 15.13 6.27 -12.99
C CYS A 180 15.51 6.02 -11.52
N ASN A 181 15.56 4.77 -11.07
CA ASN A 181 15.93 4.37 -9.70
C ASN A 181 15.15 5.16 -8.61
N PRO A 182 13.83 5.03 -8.54
CA PRO A 182 13.01 5.81 -7.62
C PRO A 182 13.31 5.48 -6.16
N GLU A 183 13.17 6.48 -5.28
CA GLU A 183 13.30 6.31 -3.82
C GLU A 183 12.10 5.53 -3.24
N LEU A 184 10.92 5.70 -3.86
CA LEU A 184 9.69 5.01 -3.50
C LEU A 184 9.04 4.38 -4.73
N LEU A 185 8.82 3.07 -4.67
CA LEU A 185 7.99 2.33 -5.63
C LEU A 185 6.66 1.97 -5.00
N ILE A 186 5.56 2.42 -5.59
CA ILE A 186 4.20 2.02 -5.23
C ILE A 186 3.79 0.91 -6.18
N ALA A 187 3.50 -0.27 -5.66
CA ALA A 187 3.06 -1.43 -6.44
C ALA A 187 1.62 -1.79 -6.08
N ASP A 188 0.68 -1.40 -6.95
CA ASP A 188 -0.75 -1.64 -6.74
C ASP A 188 -1.16 -2.92 -7.45
N GLU A 189 -1.31 -4.00 -6.67
CA GLU A 189 -1.63 -5.35 -7.12
C GLU A 189 -0.74 -5.83 -8.31
N PRO A 190 0.59 -5.76 -8.20
CA PRO A 190 1.50 -5.90 -9.34
C PRO A 190 1.52 -7.30 -9.97
N THR A 191 0.89 -8.27 -9.37
CA THR A 191 0.86 -9.67 -9.83
C THR A 191 -0.54 -10.20 -10.13
N THR A 192 -1.56 -9.36 -10.02
CA THR A 192 -2.93 -9.70 -10.40
C THR A 192 -2.97 -10.11 -11.88
N ALA A 193 -3.64 -11.19 -12.20
CA ALA A 193 -3.71 -11.80 -13.53
C ALA A 193 -2.44 -12.54 -14.02
N LEU A 194 -1.46 -12.82 -13.14
CA LEU A 194 -0.34 -13.70 -13.43
C LEU A 194 -0.60 -15.12 -12.86
N ASP A 195 -0.07 -16.14 -13.53
CA ASP A 195 -0.02 -17.46 -12.92
C ASP A 195 0.96 -17.51 -11.74
N VAL A 196 0.77 -18.47 -10.81
CA VAL A 196 1.50 -18.55 -9.55
C VAL A 196 3.03 -18.62 -9.75
N THR A 197 3.49 -19.30 -10.82
CA THR A 197 4.93 -19.43 -11.09
C THR A 197 5.54 -18.10 -11.54
N ILE A 198 4.86 -17.41 -12.44
CA ILE A 198 5.31 -16.09 -12.92
C ILE A 198 5.20 -15.05 -11.79
N GLN A 199 4.15 -15.10 -10.98
CA GLN A 199 3.99 -14.25 -9.79
C GLN A 199 5.20 -14.36 -8.86
N ALA A 200 5.60 -15.58 -8.46
CA ALA A 200 6.77 -15.78 -7.60
C ALA A 200 8.05 -15.23 -8.22
N GLN A 201 8.27 -15.44 -9.53
CA GLN A 201 9.45 -14.89 -10.23
C GLN A 201 9.45 -13.35 -10.25
N VAL A 202 8.29 -12.71 -10.44
CA VAL A 202 8.16 -11.25 -10.45
C VAL A 202 8.41 -10.69 -9.05
N LEU A 203 7.88 -11.30 -8.00
CA LEU A 203 8.08 -10.85 -6.61
C LEU A 203 9.55 -10.98 -6.20
N GLU A 204 10.21 -12.10 -6.51
CA GLU A 204 11.63 -12.28 -6.22
C GLU A 204 12.48 -11.25 -6.97
N MET A 205 12.20 -10.99 -8.24
CA MET A 205 12.86 -9.96 -9.02
C MET A 205 12.66 -8.57 -8.41
N MET A 206 11.44 -8.21 -7.99
CA MET A 206 11.15 -6.92 -7.35
C MET A 206 11.94 -6.76 -6.04
N LYS A 207 12.05 -7.83 -5.25
CA LYS A 207 12.84 -7.86 -4.02
C LYS A 207 14.32 -7.62 -4.30
N GLN A 208 14.89 -8.32 -5.28
CA GLN A 208 16.31 -8.15 -5.68
C GLN A 208 16.59 -6.73 -6.17
N LEU A 209 15.68 -6.14 -6.97
CA LEU A 209 15.81 -4.77 -7.47
C LEU A 209 15.68 -3.74 -6.34
N ARG A 210 14.73 -3.93 -5.41
CA ARG A 210 14.61 -3.11 -4.20
C ARG A 210 15.92 -3.10 -3.42
N ASP A 211 16.48 -4.26 -3.13
CA ASP A 211 17.70 -4.39 -2.34
C ASP A 211 18.92 -3.80 -3.07
N LYS A 212 19.00 -4.01 -4.39
CA LYS A 212 20.08 -3.47 -5.23
C LYS A 212 20.11 -1.94 -5.28
N TYR A 213 18.92 -1.32 -5.37
CA TYR A 213 18.78 0.14 -5.53
C TYR A 213 18.40 0.86 -4.24
N ASN A 214 18.26 0.12 -3.13
CA ASN A 214 17.77 0.65 -1.84
C ASN A 214 16.44 1.42 -1.96
N THR A 215 15.57 0.95 -2.87
CA THR A 215 14.24 1.55 -3.12
C THR A 215 13.28 1.16 -1.99
N SER A 216 12.55 2.10 -1.43
CA SER A 216 11.44 1.79 -0.52
C SER A 216 10.22 1.35 -1.32
N MET A 217 9.39 0.46 -0.76
CA MET A 217 8.24 -0.08 -1.49
C MET A 217 6.95 0.01 -0.68
N LEU A 218 5.88 0.50 -1.31
CA LEU A 218 4.51 0.35 -0.84
C LEU A 218 3.83 -0.73 -1.67
N MET A 219 3.68 -1.93 -1.09
CA MET A 219 3.00 -3.06 -1.71
C MET A 219 1.51 -3.04 -1.36
N ILE A 220 0.67 -2.72 -2.31
CA ILE A 220 -0.80 -2.74 -2.15
C ILE A 220 -1.30 -4.07 -2.70
N THR A 221 -1.93 -4.87 -1.84
CA THR A 221 -2.48 -6.16 -2.25
C THR A 221 -3.59 -6.62 -1.30
N HIS A 222 -4.42 -7.52 -1.75
CA HIS A 222 -5.36 -8.29 -0.92
C HIS A 222 -4.84 -9.71 -0.62
N ASP A 223 -3.70 -10.11 -1.22
CA ASP A 223 -3.09 -11.43 -1.02
C ASP A 223 -2.07 -11.39 0.13
N LEU A 224 -2.44 -12.02 1.25
CA LEU A 224 -1.59 -12.12 2.44
C LEU A 224 -0.36 -13.02 2.23
N GLY A 225 -0.38 -13.92 1.25
CA GLY A 225 0.77 -14.73 0.86
C GLY A 225 1.88 -13.86 0.27
N ILE A 226 1.54 -12.95 -0.63
CA ILE A 226 2.47 -11.96 -1.18
C ILE A 226 3.06 -11.09 -0.07
N VAL A 227 2.22 -10.65 0.87
CA VAL A 227 2.66 -9.82 2.00
C VAL A 227 3.68 -10.56 2.86
N ALA A 228 3.43 -11.84 3.17
CA ALA A 228 4.35 -12.65 3.96
C ALA A 228 5.71 -12.87 3.29
N GLU A 229 5.76 -12.85 1.94
CA GLU A 229 6.95 -13.11 1.16
C GLU A 229 7.85 -11.87 0.99
N ILE A 230 7.26 -10.68 0.80
CA ILE A 230 8.04 -9.50 0.37
C ILE A 230 8.04 -8.33 1.36
N CYS A 231 7.09 -8.26 2.29
CA CYS A 231 6.95 -7.10 3.18
C CYS A 231 7.79 -7.23 4.44
N ASP A 232 8.29 -6.10 4.95
CA ASP A 232 8.95 -5.98 6.26
C ASP A 232 7.92 -5.64 7.36
N LYS A 233 6.96 -4.78 7.03
CA LYS A 233 5.85 -4.33 7.89
C LYS A 233 4.53 -4.35 7.15
N VAL A 234 3.44 -4.36 7.89
CA VAL A 234 2.08 -4.40 7.34
C VAL A 234 1.20 -3.36 8.00
N SER A 235 0.43 -2.66 7.18
CA SER A 235 -0.69 -1.80 7.59
C SER A 235 -1.99 -2.38 7.07
N VAL A 236 -2.90 -2.72 7.95
CA VAL A 236 -4.23 -3.21 7.61
C VAL A 236 -5.19 -2.04 7.53
N VAL A 237 -5.82 -1.87 6.36
CA VAL A 237 -6.72 -0.75 6.09
C VAL A 237 -8.17 -1.21 6.04
N TYR A 238 -9.03 -0.46 6.71
CA TYR A 238 -10.49 -0.64 6.68
C TYR A 238 -11.18 0.71 6.65
N ALA A 239 -12.11 0.91 5.70
CA ALA A 239 -12.89 2.13 5.54
C ALA A 239 -12.03 3.43 5.57
N GLY A 240 -10.90 3.43 4.85
CA GLY A 240 -10.02 4.59 4.72
C GLY A 240 -9.15 4.90 5.93
N ARG A 241 -8.96 3.97 6.87
CA ARG A 241 -8.09 4.09 8.04
C ARG A 241 -7.18 2.89 8.20
N VAL A 242 -5.97 3.11 8.72
CA VAL A 242 -5.12 2.01 9.21
C VAL A 242 -5.62 1.60 10.59
N ILE A 243 -6.14 0.38 10.70
CA ILE A 243 -6.74 -0.15 11.92
C ILE A 243 -5.78 -1.05 12.73
N GLU A 244 -4.76 -1.59 12.08
CA GLU A 244 -3.69 -2.33 12.71
C GLU A 244 -2.41 -2.18 11.89
N HIS A 245 -1.27 -2.02 12.56
CA HIS A 245 0.06 -1.88 11.93
C HIS A 245 1.11 -2.57 12.80
N GLY A 246 2.05 -3.22 12.15
CA GLY A 246 3.16 -3.90 12.85
C GLY A 246 4.12 -4.57 11.88
N THR A 247 5.11 -5.29 12.46
CA THR A 247 5.95 -6.21 11.70
C THR A 247 5.14 -7.38 11.15
N LEU A 248 5.69 -8.16 10.23
CA LEU A 248 5.05 -9.42 9.80
C LEU A 248 4.70 -10.32 10.99
N GLU A 249 5.61 -10.44 11.97
CA GLU A 249 5.37 -11.26 13.15
C GLU A 249 4.21 -10.73 14.01
N ASP A 250 4.13 -9.40 14.20
CA ASP A 250 3.05 -8.77 14.93
C ASP A 250 1.69 -9.06 14.28
N ILE A 251 1.60 -8.93 12.96
CA ILE A 251 0.34 -9.06 12.24
C ILE A 251 -0.06 -10.53 12.03
N PHE A 252 0.89 -11.42 11.72
CA PHE A 252 0.59 -12.82 11.40
C PHE A 252 0.49 -13.72 12.63
N LYS A 253 1.29 -13.45 13.69
CA LYS A 253 1.30 -14.29 14.91
C LYS A 253 0.60 -13.64 16.10
N ASN A 254 0.57 -12.31 16.14
CA ASN A 254 0.06 -11.54 17.27
C ASN A 254 -1.08 -10.60 16.89
N THR A 255 -1.88 -10.99 15.88
CA THR A 255 -3.06 -10.26 15.40
C THR A 255 -3.93 -9.78 16.55
N ARG A 256 -4.40 -8.52 16.47
CA ARG A 256 -5.21 -7.89 17.52
C ARG A 256 -6.58 -7.41 17.03
N HIS A 257 -6.65 -6.84 15.83
CA HIS A 257 -7.93 -6.33 15.36
C HIS A 257 -8.83 -7.47 14.86
N PRO A 258 -10.11 -7.55 15.27
CA PRO A 258 -11.03 -8.60 14.81
C PRO A 258 -11.21 -8.68 13.28
N TYR A 259 -11.04 -7.56 12.57
CA TYR A 259 -11.04 -7.56 11.12
C TYR A 259 -9.80 -8.28 10.55
N THR A 260 -8.62 -7.99 11.08
CA THR A 260 -7.37 -8.66 10.67
C THR A 260 -7.44 -10.16 10.95
N GLU A 261 -7.96 -10.57 12.11
CA GLU A 261 -8.23 -11.97 12.44
C GLU A 261 -9.19 -12.60 11.41
N GLY A 262 -10.26 -11.88 11.06
CA GLY A 262 -11.22 -12.31 10.03
C GLY A 262 -10.60 -12.50 8.66
N LEU A 263 -9.65 -11.63 8.25
CA LEU A 263 -8.91 -11.79 6.99
C LEU A 263 -8.11 -13.10 6.98
N PHE A 264 -7.41 -13.43 8.08
CA PHE A 264 -6.67 -14.70 8.18
C PHE A 264 -7.59 -15.91 8.21
N ASN A 265 -8.72 -15.85 8.94
CA ASN A 265 -9.69 -16.93 9.03
C ASN A 265 -10.43 -17.20 7.72
N SER A 266 -10.36 -16.26 6.76
CA SER A 266 -10.90 -16.43 5.41
C SER A 266 -9.95 -17.15 4.45
N LEU A 267 -8.68 -17.38 4.86
CA LEU A 267 -7.70 -18.11 4.07
C LEU A 267 -7.80 -19.63 4.33
N PRO A 268 -7.58 -20.46 3.28
CA PRO A 268 -7.47 -21.89 3.47
C PRO A 268 -6.32 -22.27 4.39
N ASN A 269 -6.60 -23.04 5.45
CA ASN A 269 -5.54 -23.57 6.31
C ASN A 269 -4.92 -24.82 5.64
N LEU A 270 -3.65 -24.73 5.26
CA LEU A 270 -2.92 -25.82 4.60
C LEU A 270 -2.68 -27.02 5.55
N GLU A 271 -2.57 -26.78 6.86
CA GLU A 271 -2.36 -27.81 7.87
C GLU A 271 -3.67 -28.52 8.23
N ASN A 272 -4.79 -27.82 8.17
CA ASN A 272 -6.11 -28.39 8.42
C ASN A 272 -7.07 -28.09 7.26
N ARG A 273 -7.00 -28.90 6.20
CA ARG A 273 -7.82 -28.77 5.00
C ARG A 273 -9.33 -28.98 5.24
N GLN A 274 -9.71 -29.54 6.39
CA GLN A 274 -11.11 -29.75 6.79
C GLN A 274 -11.68 -28.61 7.64
N ALA A 275 -10.85 -27.62 8.02
CA ALA A 275 -11.35 -26.46 8.72
C ALA A 275 -12.30 -25.65 7.84
N GLU A 276 -13.49 -25.37 8.34
CA GLU A 276 -14.42 -24.49 7.65
C GLU A 276 -13.83 -23.08 7.57
N LEU A 277 -13.85 -22.49 6.37
CA LEU A 277 -13.53 -21.10 6.18
C LEU A 277 -14.54 -20.23 6.92
N LYS A 278 -14.06 -19.27 7.70
CA LYS A 278 -14.90 -18.30 8.40
C LYS A 278 -14.80 -16.92 7.71
N PRO A 279 -15.56 -16.71 6.62
CA PRO A 279 -15.52 -15.42 5.94
C PRO A 279 -16.06 -14.32 6.87
N ILE A 280 -15.54 -13.10 6.71
CA ILE A 280 -16.04 -11.92 7.40
C ILE A 280 -17.48 -11.67 6.97
N LYS A 281 -18.41 -11.61 7.94
CA LYS A 281 -19.85 -11.45 7.67
C LYS A 281 -20.18 -10.08 7.11
N GLY A 282 -21.17 -10.02 6.23
CA GLY A 282 -21.72 -8.78 5.69
C GLY A 282 -20.79 -8.07 4.69
N LEU A 283 -21.19 -6.87 4.28
CA LEU A 283 -20.46 -6.02 3.33
C LEU A 283 -19.71 -4.91 4.07
N MET A 284 -18.72 -4.33 3.40
CA MET A 284 -18.09 -3.09 3.90
C MET A 284 -19.15 -2.00 4.07
N PRO A 285 -19.00 -1.12 5.07
CA PRO A 285 -19.90 0.01 5.24
C PRO A 285 -19.87 0.90 4.01
N ASP A 286 -21.02 1.49 3.71
CA ASP A 286 -21.14 2.46 2.64
C ASP A 286 -20.21 3.67 2.93
N PRO A 287 -19.23 3.96 2.07
CA PRO A 287 -18.30 5.05 2.29
C PRO A 287 -18.94 6.45 2.18
N SER A 288 -20.17 6.54 1.69
CA SER A 288 -20.98 7.78 1.72
C SER A 288 -21.69 7.99 3.06
N ASN A 289 -21.81 6.94 3.88
CA ASN A 289 -22.49 6.97 5.18
C ASN A 289 -21.78 6.09 6.21
N LEU A 290 -20.55 6.43 6.55
CA LEU A 290 -19.76 5.68 7.51
C LEU A 290 -20.35 5.74 8.92
N PRO A 291 -20.24 4.66 9.73
CA PRO A 291 -20.63 4.67 11.12
C PRO A 291 -19.90 5.78 11.90
N LYS A 292 -20.59 6.41 12.87
CA LYS A 292 -20.03 7.46 13.74
C LYS A 292 -18.89 6.92 14.62
N GLY A 293 -18.98 5.68 15.05
CA GLY A 293 -17.99 4.99 15.85
C GLY A 293 -16.98 4.18 15.05
N CYS A 294 -16.69 2.96 15.51
CA CYS A 294 -15.83 2.02 14.79
C CYS A 294 -16.49 1.58 13.49
N ALA A 295 -15.82 1.78 12.35
CA ALA A 295 -16.37 1.43 11.03
C ALA A 295 -16.60 -0.08 10.87
N PHE A 296 -15.83 -0.93 11.58
CA PHE A 296 -16.00 -2.38 11.58
C PHE A 296 -17.12 -2.88 12.53
N CYS A 297 -17.64 -2.03 13.41
CA CYS A 297 -18.65 -2.40 14.42
C CYS A 297 -19.82 -3.24 13.87
N PRO A 298 -20.43 -2.94 12.69
CA PRO A 298 -21.55 -3.72 12.16
C PRO A 298 -21.22 -5.18 11.81
N ARG A 299 -19.92 -5.49 11.60
CA ARG A 299 -19.43 -6.81 11.18
C ARG A 299 -18.65 -7.53 12.29
N CYS A 300 -18.41 -6.85 13.43
CA CYS A 300 -17.56 -7.31 14.51
C CYS A 300 -18.33 -8.21 15.48
N ASP A 301 -17.88 -9.45 15.64
CA ASP A 301 -18.48 -10.38 16.61
C ASP A 301 -18.20 -9.95 18.07
N TYR A 302 -17.25 -9.03 18.32
CA TYR A 302 -16.87 -8.47 19.63
C TYR A 302 -17.38 -7.02 19.83
N ALA A 303 -18.38 -6.58 19.04
CA ALA A 303 -18.87 -5.22 19.13
C ALA A 303 -19.44 -4.86 20.50
N MET A 304 -19.03 -3.70 21.03
CA MET A 304 -19.50 -3.12 22.28
C MET A 304 -20.32 -1.86 22.02
N GLU A 305 -21.10 -1.38 23.01
CA GLU A 305 -21.90 -0.15 22.85
C GLU A 305 -21.04 1.07 22.50
N ILE A 306 -19.84 1.20 23.07
CA ILE A 306 -18.88 2.27 22.75
C ILE A 306 -18.47 2.26 21.27
N CYS A 307 -18.39 1.07 20.65
CA CYS A 307 -18.02 0.94 19.23
C CYS A 307 -19.04 1.57 18.29
N LYS A 308 -20.29 1.74 18.70
CA LYS A 308 -21.36 2.35 17.91
C LYS A 308 -21.24 3.87 17.85
N THR A 309 -20.65 4.48 18.88
CA THR A 309 -20.71 5.93 19.10
C THR A 309 -19.35 6.63 19.01
N GLN A 310 -18.25 5.92 19.32
CA GLN A 310 -16.91 6.50 19.38
C GLN A 310 -15.94 5.75 18.45
N LYS A 311 -15.12 6.50 17.73
CA LYS A 311 -13.99 5.92 16.97
C LYS A 311 -12.92 5.46 17.96
N PRO A 312 -12.35 4.25 17.80
CA PRO A 312 -11.26 3.80 18.66
C PRO A 312 -10.01 4.64 18.41
N GLY A 313 -9.31 4.96 19.50
CA GLY A 313 -7.98 5.54 19.41
C GLY A 313 -6.93 4.46 19.19
N ARG A 314 -5.72 4.91 18.84
CA ARG A 314 -4.56 4.05 18.63
C ARG A 314 -4.00 3.56 19.96
N VAL A 315 -3.84 2.24 20.10
CA VAL A 315 -3.26 1.58 21.27
C VAL A 315 -1.99 0.85 20.84
N TYR A 316 -0.85 1.27 21.38
CA TYR A 316 0.45 0.64 21.13
C TYR A 316 0.63 -0.59 21.99
N ARG A 317 1.06 -1.69 21.40
CA ARG A 317 1.38 -2.96 22.06
C ARG A 317 2.88 -3.12 22.31
N ASN A 318 3.68 -2.59 21.39
CA ASN A 318 5.13 -2.45 21.47
C ASN A 318 5.55 -1.24 20.60
N ASP A 319 6.83 -1.06 20.36
CA ASP A 319 7.36 0.09 19.58
C ASP A 319 6.95 0.05 18.09
N THR A 320 6.58 -1.11 17.57
CA THR A 320 6.25 -1.33 16.15
C THR A 320 4.77 -1.66 15.92
N HIS A 321 4.07 -2.22 16.93
CA HIS A 321 2.70 -2.74 16.80
C HIS A 321 1.69 -1.83 17.48
N TYR A 322 0.72 -1.33 16.71
CA TYR A 322 -0.46 -0.66 17.24
C TYR A 322 -1.76 -1.18 16.62
N VAL A 323 -2.85 -0.99 17.35
CA VAL A 323 -4.20 -1.34 16.92
C VAL A 323 -5.19 -0.23 17.28
N GLU A 324 -6.15 0.05 16.39
CA GLU A 324 -7.27 0.95 16.63
C GLU A 324 -8.53 0.12 16.98
N CYS A 325 -8.62 -0.34 18.23
CA CYS A 325 -9.74 -1.16 18.71
C CYS A 325 -10.03 -0.91 20.20
N HIS A 326 -11.31 -0.72 20.54
CA HIS A 326 -11.75 -0.50 21.95
C HIS A 326 -11.51 -1.69 22.86
N LEU A 327 -11.36 -2.91 22.34
CA LEU A 327 -11.04 -4.09 23.13
C LEU A 327 -9.74 -3.95 23.93
N TYR A 328 -8.83 -3.08 23.49
CA TYR A 328 -7.51 -2.89 24.09
C TYR A 328 -7.35 -1.59 24.88
N ASN A 329 -8.42 -0.80 25.06
CA ASN A 329 -8.40 0.35 25.96
C ASN A 329 -8.18 -0.12 27.40
N LYS A 330 -7.42 0.66 28.20
CA LYS A 330 -7.01 0.29 29.56
C LYS A 330 -8.21 -0.10 30.46
N ASP A 331 -9.32 0.59 30.29
CA ASP A 331 -10.55 0.33 31.06
C ASP A 331 -11.22 -1.02 30.74
N ASN A 332 -10.99 -1.56 29.52
CA ASN A 332 -11.58 -2.83 29.08
C ASN A 332 -10.66 -4.03 29.35
N ILE A 333 -9.35 -3.81 29.52
CA ILE A 333 -8.38 -4.88 29.84
C ILE A 333 -8.60 -5.44 31.26
N HIS A 334 -9.07 -4.60 32.20
CA HIS A 334 -9.34 -5.02 33.60
C HIS A 334 -10.56 -5.91 33.76
N GLU A 335 -11.43 -6.01 32.77
CA GLU A 335 -12.66 -6.82 32.89
C GLU A 335 -12.54 -8.27 32.41
N GLY A 336 -11.38 -8.72 31.95
CA GLY A 336 -11.11 -10.12 31.58
C GLY A 336 -12.00 -10.70 30.46
N LYS A 337 -12.66 -9.84 29.66
CA LYS A 337 -13.74 -10.22 28.75
C LYS A 337 -13.26 -10.75 27.40
N VAL A 338 -11.97 -10.68 27.07
CA VAL A 338 -11.47 -11.10 25.74
C VAL A 338 -10.12 -11.80 25.85
N ASN A 339 -10.15 -13.12 25.77
CA ASN A 339 -9.02 -13.92 25.32
C ASN A 339 -9.07 -13.96 23.79
N ILE A 340 -8.52 -12.97 23.11
CA ILE A 340 -8.10 -13.10 21.72
C ILE A 340 -6.73 -13.77 21.77
N ARG A 341 -6.62 -14.93 21.11
CA ARG A 341 -5.44 -15.81 21.06
C ARG A 341 -4.20 -15.10 20.59
#